data_1ddb2981e6bc05e6c0b832fdf85fae44
#
_entry.id   1ddb2981e6bc05e6c0b832fdf85fae44
#
_cell.length_a   1.000
_cell.length_b   1.000
_cell.length_c   1.000
_cell.angle_alpha   90.00
_cell.angle_beta   90.00
_cell.angle_gamma   90.00
#
_symmetry.space_group_name_H-M   'P 1'
#
loop_
_entity.id
_entity.type
_entity.pdbx_description
1 polymer ?
#
loop_
_entity_poly.entity_id
_entity_poly.type
_entity_poly.pdbx_seq_one_letter_code
_entity_poly.pdbx_strand_id
1 'polypeptide(L)'
;MKIILSHPTGNQFVRALISAMSKEGYLSEFHTTVAVCPGEQWLNLLPGKIKNELLRRSYPVPASQIISHPLLEIARMVLPKIGLNRYTKHETGWASVDAVYNNIDKKVAQRLSNGRCKPDAVYAYEDGAKLSFTAAKQQNIKCLYDLPIGYWRAARMLLNEELERWPDWEPTLTGFHDSDLKLERKDDELRLAEKIFVASKFTAQTLSYFPGTLPPVKIVPYGFPPVITSRDYSANISAVNPLKLLFVGGLSQRKGIADLFAAVKTLGHRVLLTVVGNKTGKNCPALNEALKNHHWIQSLPHEGILKLMREHDVLVLPSLFEGFGLVITEAMAQGAPVITTNRTAGPDIITDKENGWLIEAGSTEKLTEAIEYLLLYPGTIKIAGRQAMETARKRPWEVYGKEMLAAIINN
;
A
#
# COMPACT_ATOMS: atom_id res chain seq x y z
N MET A 1 10.52 -22.39 15.87
CA MET A 1 9.60 -22.21 14.74
C MET A 1 10.39 -21.76 13.51
N LYS A 2 10.24 -22.40 12.36
CA LYS A 2 10.83 -22.02 11.08
C LYS A 2 9.72 -21.66 10.10
N ILE A 3 9.86 -20.54 9.41
CA ILE A 3 8.80 -19.95 8.59
C ILE A 3 9.30 -19.78 7.15
N ILE A 4 8.51 -20.24 6.18
CA ILE A 4 8.64 -19.82 4.78
C ILE A 4 7.77 -18.59 4.61
N LEU A 5 8.34 -17.51 4.04
CA LEU A 5 7.60 -16.32 3.65
C LEU A 5 7.65 -16.15 2.13
N SER A 6 6.51 -15.83 1.51
CA SER A 6 6.42 -15.58 0.06
C SER A 6 5.81 -14.21 -0.24
N HIS A 7 6.49 -13.44 -1.09
CA HIS A 7 5.96 -12.18 -1.63
C HIS A 7 6.68 -11.78 -2.93
N PRO A 8 5.96 -11.39 -4.00
CA PRO A 8 6.59 -11.13 -5.30
C PRO A 8 7.60 -10.00 -5.32
N THR A 9 7.36 -8.91 -4.56
CA THR A 9 8.11 -7.66 -4.74
C THR A 9 8.79 -7.12 -3.48
N GLY A 10 8.60 -7.69 -2.31
CA GLY A 10 9.27 -7.25 -1.08
C GLY A 10 9.13 -5.75 -0.78
N ASN A 11 7.92 -5.30 -0.51
CA ASN A 11 7.65 -3.94 -0.03
C ASN A 11 8.30 -3.67 1.34
N GLN A 12 8.26 -2.44 1.83
CA GLN A 12 8.91 -2.08 3.10
C GLN A 12 8.43 -2.92 4.29
N PHE A 13 7.13 -3.21 4.37
CA PHE A 13 6.59 -4.08 5.41
C PHE A 13 7.11 -5.52 5.31
N VAL A 14 7.25 -6.08 4.10
CA VAL A 14 7.88 -7.39 3.89
C VAL A 14 9.34 -7.37 4.32
N ARG A 15 10.10 -6.33 3.94
CA ARG A 15 11.52 -6.15 4.31
C ARG A 15 11.72 -6.08 5.80
N ALA A 16 10.88 -5.33 6.50
CA ALA A 16 10.93 -5.21 7.95
C ALA A 16 10.65 -6.56 8.63
N LEU A 17 9.65 -7.30 8.15
CA LEU A 17 9.29 -8.60 8.70
C LEU A 17 10.37 -9.65 8.44
N ILE A 18 10.85 -9.82 7.19
CA ILE A 18 11.92 -10.81 6.89
C ILE A 18 13.22 -10.47 7.62
N SER A 19 13.54 -9.18 7.80
CA SER A 19 14.70 -8.76 8.59
C SER A 19 14.57 -9.19 10.05
N ALA A 20 13.41 -8.96 10.67
CA ALA A 20 13.13 -9.39 12.03
C ALA A 20 13.18 -10.92 12.15
N MET A 21 12.51 -11.65 11.25
CA MET A 21 12.51 -13.10 11.23
C MET A 21 13.92 -13.70 11.05
N SER A 22 14.73 -13.11 10.16
CA SER A 22 16.08 -13.58 9.88
C SER A 22 17.03 -13.36 11.07
N LYS A 23 16.97 -12.16 11.68
CA LYS A 23 17.78 -11.81 12.87
C LYS A 23 17.51 -12.71 14.06
N GLU A 24 16.25 -13.05 14.27
CA GLU A 24 15.81 -13.92 15.38
C GLU A 24 15.81 -15.42 15.01
N GLY A 25 16.29 -15.77 13.80
CA GLY A 25 16.43 -17.15 13.36
C GLY A 25 15.12 -17.88 13.02
N TYR A 26 14.01 -17.15 12.78
CA TYR A 26 12.73 -17.73 12.41
C TYR A 26 12.56 -17.91 10.89
N LEU A 27 13.23 -17.08 10.05
CA LEU A 27 13.13 -17.21 8.60
C LEU A 27 13.86 -18.46 8.10
N SER A 28 13.10 -19.37 7.49
CA SER A 28 13.67 -20.53 6.77
C SER A 28 14.03 -20.14 5.35
N GLU A 29 13.04 -19.71 4.59
CA GLU A 29 13.17 -19.32 3.18
C GLU A 29 12.29 -18.10 2.90
N PHE A 30 12.80 -17.18 2.07
CA PHE A 30 12.04 -16.08 1.47
C PHE A 30 11.89 -16.31 -0.02
N HIS A 31 10.69 -16.63 -0.48
CA HIS A 31 10.36 -16.80 -1.87
C HIS A 31 9.91 -15.47 -2.49
N THR A 32 10.62 -15.03 -3.54
CA THR A 32 10.32 -13.78 -4.24
C THR A 32 10.54 -13.92 -5.75
N THR A 33 10.24 -12.89 -6.52
CA THR A 33 10.49 -12.90 -7.98
C THR A 33 11.95 -12.62 -8.29
N VAL A 34 12.35 -11.36 -8.27
CA VAL A 34 13.71 -10.92 -8.56
C VAL A 34 14.40 -10.57 -7.25
N ALA A 35 15.55 -11.15 -7.02
CA ALA A 35 16.43 -10.80 -5.91
C ALA A 35 17.84 -10.54 -6.43
N VAL A 36 18.48 -9.52 -5.88
CA VAL A 36 19.84 -9.12 -6.24
C VAL A 36 20.65 -8.92 -4.97
N CYS A 37 21.85 -9.48 -4.92
CA CYS A 37 22.76 -9.23 -3.82
C CYS A 37 23.62 -7.99 -4.13
N PRO A 38 23.61 -6.98 -3.24
CA PRO A 38 24.52 -5.85 -3.40
C PRO A 38 25.96 -6.33 -3.41
N GLY A 39 26.77 -5.87 -4.37
CA GLY A 39 28.17 -6.25 -4.50
C GLY A 39 28.46 -7.31 -5.59
N GLU A 40 27.44 -7.88 -6.23
CA GLU A 40 27.65 -8.74 -7.38
C GLU A 40 28.30 -7.96 -8.55
N GLN A 41 29.42 -8.46 -9.07
CA GLN A 41 30.25 -7.74 -10.05
C GLN A 41 29.52 -7.47 -11.38
N TRP A 42 28.63 -8.38 -11.81
CA TRP A 42 27.84 -8.21 -13.04
C TRP A 42 26.91 -6.99 -13.03
N LEU A 43 26.51 -6.52 -11.82
CA LEU A 43 25.71 -5.30 -11.71
C LEU A 43 26.47 -4.05 -12.20
N ASN A 44 27.80 -4.07 -12.17
CA ASN A 44 28.62 -2.96 -12.65
C ASN A 44 28.69 -2.88 -14.18
N LEU A 45 28.30 -3.95 -14.89
CA LEU A 45 28.22 -4.01 -16.34
C LEU A 45 26.92 -3.41 -16.88
N LEU A 46 25.95 -3.13 -16.01
CA LEU A 46 24.63 -2.63 -16.40
C LEU A 46 24.59 -1.10 -16.45
N PRO A 47 23.80 -0.52 -17.39
CA PRO A 47 23.48 0.91 -17.37
C PRO A 47 22.92 1.34 -16.00
N GLY A 48 23.33 2.51 -15.52
CA GLY A 48 23.02 3.00 -14.16
C GLY A 48 21.52 2.95 -13.80
N LYS A 49 20.62 3.25 -14.75
CA LYS A 49 19.16 3.15 -14.54
C LYS A 49 18.70 1.71 -14.27
N ILE A 50 19.22 0.75 -15.01
CA ILE A 50 18.87 -0.68 -14.86
C ILE A 50 19.47 -1.20 -13.55
N LYS A 51 20.73 -0.86 -13.26
CA LYS A 51 21.40 -1.19 -12.00
C LYS A 51 20.61 -0.70 -10.78
N ASN A 52 20.20 0.56 -10.78
CA ASN A 52 19.42 1.15 -9.68
C ASN A 52 18.05 0.48 -9.52
N GLU A 53 17.39 0.12 -10.62
CA GLU A 53 16.10 -0.60 -10.56
C GLU A 53 16.28 -2.01 -9.98
N LEU A 54 17.34 -2.71 -10.34
CA LEU A 54 17.66 -4.02 -9.78
C LEU A 54 18.08 -3.93 -8.30
N LEU A 55 18.87 -2.93 -7.91
CA LEU A 55 19.26 -2.74 -6.51
C LEU A 55 18.06 -2.49 -5.57
N ARG A 56 16.95 -1.99 -6.09
CA ARG A 56 15.67 -1.93 -5.34
C ARG A 56 15.13 -3.32 -4.99
N ARG A 57 15.62 -4.37 -5.63
CA ARG A 57 15.26 -5.79 -5.40
C ARG A 57 16.30 -6.49 -4.51
N SER A 58 17.10 -5.76 -3.76
CA SER A 58 17.95 -6.32 -2.71
C SER A 58 17.17 -6.44 -1.40
N TYR A 59 17.46 -7.44 -0.59
CA TYR A 59 16.72 -7.73 0.63
C TYR A 59 17.68 -7.81 1.84
N PRO A 60 17.23 -7.39 3.03
CA PRO A 60 18.08 -7.33 4.25
C PRO A 60 18.21 -8.71 4.93
N VAL A 61 18.44 -9.75 4.16
CA VAL A 61 18.60 -11.13 4.64
C VAL A 61 19.71 -11.83 3.86
N PRO A 62 20.37 -12.88 4.42
CA PRO A 62 21.39 -13.64 3.72
C PRO A 62 20.88 -14.25 2.41
N ALA A 63 21.73 -14.27 1.39
CA ALA A 63 21.39 -14.84 0.08
C ALA A 63 20.94 -16.32 0.17
N SER A 64 21.48 -17.07 1.13
CA SER A 64 21.11 -18.46 1.40
C SER A 64 19.66 -18.66 1.85
N GLN A 65 19.01 -17.61 2.33
CA GLN A 65 17.59 -17.62 2.70
C GLN A 65 16.67 -17.17 1.57
N ILE A 66 17.19 -16.69 0.44
CA ILE A 66 16.40 -16.15 -0.68
C ILE A 66 16.26 -17.19 -1.78
N ILE A 67 15.03 -17.46 -2.18
CA ILE A 67 14.72 -18.29 -3.36
C ILE A 67 13.97 -17.42 -4.37
N SER A 68 14.61 -17.14 -5.51
CA SER A 68 14.06 -16.26 -6.54
C SER A 68 13.40 -17.03 -7.68
N HIS A 69 12.30 -16.46 -8.23
CA HIS A 69 11.53 -16.98 -9.35
C HIS A 69 11.31 -15.89 -10.41
N PRO A 70 12.39 -15.45 -11.13
CA PRO A 70 12.38 -14.17 -11.83
C PRO A 70 11.64 -14.15 -13.16
N LEU A 71 11.42 -15.32 -13.80
CA LEU A 71 11.01 -15.42 -15.22
C LEU A 71 9.77 -14.59 -15.55
N LEU A 72 8.64 -14.80 -14.85
CA LEU A 72 7.39 -14.11 -15.16
C LEU A 72 7.45 -12.62 -14.82
N GLU A 73 8.14 -12.25 -13.74
CA GLU A 73 8.30 -10.83 -13.39
C GLU A 73 9.17 -10.08 -14.40
N ILE A 74 10.25 -10.67 -14.86
CA ILE A 74 11.08 -10.08 -15.94
C ILE A 74 10.24 -9.95 -17.22
N ALA A 75 9.50 -10.99 -17.60
CA ALA A 75 8.60 -10.93 -18.73
C ALA A 75 7.56 -9.81 -18.59
N ARG A 76 6.94 -9.68 -17.40
CA ARG A 76 5.98 -8.62 -17.08
C ARG A 76 6.56 -7.22 -17.22
N MET A 77 7.83 -7.04 -16.88
CA MET A 77 8.53 -5.75 -17.00
C MET A 77 8.97 -5.42 -18.42
N VAL A 78 9.28 -6.41 -19.23
CA VAL A 78 9.88 -6.23 -20.57
C VAL A 78 8.83 -6.23 -21.67
N LEU A 79 7.88 -7.16 -21.65
CA LEU A 79 6.92 -7.36 -22.75
C LEU A 79 6.12 -6.09 -23.10
N PRO A 80 5.62 -5.27 -22.16
CA PRO A 80 4.94 -4.03 -22.51
C PRO A 80 5.83 -3.01 -23.23
N LYS A 81 7.13 -2.98 -22.90
CA LYS A 81 8.09 -2.04 -23.51
C LYS A 81 8.38 -2.34 -24.97
N ILE A 82 8.13 -3.58 -25.41
CA ILE A 82 8.28 -4.02 -26.78
C ILE A 82 6.93 -4.24 -27.48
N GLY A 83 5.85 -3.64 -26.95
CA GLY A 83 4.53 -3.65 -27.55
C GLY A 83 3.69 -4.92 -27.33
N LEU A 84 4.19 -5.89 -26.57
CA LEU A 84 3.53 -7.18 -26.32
C LEU A 84 2.59 -7.14 -25.09
N ASN A 85 1.77 -6.10 -24.99
CA ASN A 85 0.85 -5.85 -23.85
C ASN A 85 -0.15 -7.00 -23.60
N ARG A 86 -0.51 -7.77 -24.63
CA ARG A 86 -1.44 -8.89 -24.50
C ARG A 86 -0.99 -9.94 -23.48
N TYR A 87 0.31 -10.12 -23.32
CA TYR A 87 0.88 -11.11 -22.40
C TYR A 87 0.89 -10.64 -20.92
N THR A 88 0.64 -9.37 -20.66
CA THR A 88 0.54 -8.81 -19.32
C THR A 88 -0.88 -8.37 -18.96
N LYS A 89 -1.87 -8.71 -19.82
CA LYS A 89 -3.27 -8.39 -19.59
C LYS A 89 -3.73 -8.96 -18.24
N HIS A 90 -4.53 -8.18 -17.52
CA HIS A 90 -5.09 -8.54 -16.22
C HIS A 90 -5.68 -9.95 -16.24
N GLU A 91 -5.36 -10.76 -15.25
CA GLU A 91 -5.69 -12.18 -15.04
C GLU A 91 -5.31 -13.13 -16.19
N THR A 92 -5.57 -12.77 -17.42
CA THR A 92 -5.49 -13.66 -18.59
C THR A 92 -4.12 -13.68 -19.27
N GLY A 93 -3.27 -12.71 -19.01
CA GLY A 93 -1.91 -12.64 -19.59
C GLY A 93 -0.96 -13.65 -18.97
N TRP A 94 -0.15 -14.32 -19.78
CA TRP A 94 0.86 -15.28 -19.32
C TRP A 94 1.83 -14.71 -18.28
N ALA A 95 2.16 -13.42 -18.36
CA ALA A 95 2.97 -12.68 -17.41
C ALA A 95 2.15 -11.56 -16.74
N SER A 96 0.88 -11.79 -16.44
CA SER A 96 0.06 -10.88 -15.65
C SER A 96 0.55 -10.82 -14.20
N VAL A 97 0.09 -9.85 -13.44
CA VAL A 97 0.33 -9.79 -11.99
C VAL A 97 -0.15 -11.09 -11.32
N ASP A 98 -1.35 -11.56 -11.68
CA ASP A 98 -1.92 -12.80 -11.17
C ASP A 98 -1.06 -14.02 -11.49
N ALA A 99 -0.53 -14.10 -12.72
CA ALA A 99 0.38 -15.18 -13.10
C ALA A 99 1.66 -15.19 -12.27
N VAL A 100 2.20 -14.03 -11.93
CA VAL A 100 3.38 -13.88 -11.07
C VAL A 100 3.10 -14.38 -9.65
N TYR A 101 1.99 -13.96 -9.03
CA TYR A 101 1.58 -14.40 -7.70
C TYR A 101 1.33 -15.90 -7.65
N ASN A 102 0.51 -16.42 -8.59
CA ASN A 102 0.20 -17.84 -8.70
C ASN A 102 1.45 -18.71 -8.92
N ASN A 103 2.43 -18.20 -9.68
CA ASN A 103 3.68 -18.93 -9.90
C ASN A 103 4.50 -19.10 -8.61
N ILE A 104 4.61 -18.05 -7.80
CA ILE A 104 5.33 -18.14 -6.52
C ILE A 104 4.59 -19.08 -5.58
N ASP A 105 3.28 -18.94 -5.45
CA ASP A 105 2.43 -19.79 -4.62
C ASP A 105 2.61 -21.27 -5.02
N LYS A 106 2.54 -21.58 -6.32
CA LYS A 106 2.80 -22.93 -6.86
C LYS A 106 4.22 -23.44 -6.53
N LYS A 107 5.24 -22.56 -6.60
CA LYS A 107 6.63 -22.94 -6.27
C LYS A 107 6.80 -23.25 -4.79
N VAL A 108 6.16 -22.49 -3.90
CA VAL A 108 6.13 -22.79 -2.47
C VAL A 108 5.40 -24.12 -2.21
N ALA A 109 4.22 -24.33 -2.81
CA ALA A 109 3.50 -25.59 -2.70
C ALA A 109 4.35 -26.79 -3.13
N GLN A 110 5.04 -26.70 -4.27
CA GLN A 110 5.96 -27.74 -4.75
C GLN A 110 7.13 -27.96 -3.79
N ARG A 111 7.64 -26.88 -3.17
CA ARG A 111 8.75 -26.98 -2.19
C ARG A 111 8.34 -27.76 -0.96
N LEU A 112 7.15 -27.53 -0.45
CA LEU A 112 6.56 -28.26 0.66
C LEU A 112 6.35 -29.75 0.31
N SER A 113 5.68 -30.02 -0.82
CA SER A 113 5.35 -31.38 -1.24
C SER A 113 6.56 -32.27 -1.50
N ASN A 114 7.68 -31.70 -1.94
CA ASN A 114 8.92 -32.45 -2.20
C ASN A 114 9.70 -32.81 -0.93
N GLY A 115 9.25 -32.45 0.27
CA GLY A 115 9.89 -32.75 1.54
C GLY A 115 11.28 -32.17 1.77
N ARG A 116 11.73 -31.26 0.89
CA ARG A 116 13.06 -30.63 0.97
C ARG A 116 13.16 -29.59 2.08
N CYS A 117 12.05 -29.08 2.55
CA CYS A 117 11.95 -28.17 3.66
C CYS A 117 10.71 -28.54 4.48
N LYS A 118 10.85 -28.58 5.81
CA LYS A 118 9.73 -28.82 6.74
C LYS A 118 9.63 -27.59 7.66
N PRO A 119 9.00 -26.50 7.22
CA PRO A 119 8.76 -25.35 8.07
C PRO A 119 7.64 -25.64 9.06
N ASP A 120 7.60 -24.87 10.14
CA ASP A 120 6.47 -24.91 11.08
C ASP A 120 5.28 -24.07 10.59
N ALA A 121 5.55 -23.08 9.73
CA ALA A 121 4.52 -22.22 9.15
C ALA A 121 4.89 -21.72 7.75
N VAL A 122 3.84 -21.42 6.95
CA VAL A 122 3.92 -20.64 5.73
C VAL A 122 3.23 -19.31 5.96
N TYR A 123 3.93 -18.21 5.65
CA TYR A 123 3.40 -16.85 5.68
C TYR A 123 3.25 -16.34 4.25
N ALA A 124 2.03 -16.07 3.84
CA ALA A 124 1.74 -15.63 2.47
C ALA A 124 0.73 -14.46 2.46
N TYR A 125 0.77 -13.70 1.38
CA TYR A 125 -0.09 -12.54 1.16
C TYR A 125 -1.24 -12.87 0.22
N GLU A 126 -2.28 -12.05 0.26
CA GLU A 126 -3.43 -12.14 -0.66
C GLU A 126 -2.97 -12.33 -2.11
N ASP A 127 -3.73 -13.11 -2.86
CA ASP A 127 -3.49 -13.55 -4.24
C ASP A 127 -2.36 -14.58 -4.43
N GLY A 128 -1.63 -14.94 -3.39
CA GLY A 128 -0.48 -15.85 -3.46
C GLY A 128 -0.40 -16.88 -2.34
N ALA A 129 -1.54 -17.38 -1.84
CA ALA A 129 -1.59 -18.26 -0.68
C ALA A 129 -2.33 -19.60 -0.90
N LYS A 130 -3.26 -19.69 -1.86
CA LYS A 130 -4.16 -20.86 -1.99
C LYS A 130 -3.43 -22.17 -2.14
N LEU A 131 -2.47 -22.28 -3.06
CA LEU A 131 -1.78 -23.54 -3.36
C LEU A 131 -0.80 -23.94 -2.24
N SER A 132 -0.03 -22.98 -1.74
CA SER A 132 0.90 -23.21 -0.63
C SER A 132 0.18 -23.57 0.65
N PHE A 133 -0.94 -22.92 0.97
CA PHE A 133 -1.75 -23.25 2.15
C PHE A 133 -2.42 -24.61 2.01
N THR A 134 -2.90 -24.98 0.82
CA THR A 134 -3.43 -26.33 0.56
C THR A 134 -2.36 -27.40 0.83
N ALA A 135 -1.14 -27.20 0.31
CA ALA A 135 -0.04 -28.13 0.54
C ALA A 135 0.44 -28.13 2.01
N ALA A 136 0.42 -26.97 2.67
CA ALA A 136 0.77 -26.83 4.09
C ALA A 136 -0.21 -27.60 5.00
N LYS A 137 -1.51 -27.46 4.77
CA LYS A 137 -2.57 -28.17 5.51
C LYS A 137 -2.42 -29.69 5.44
N GLN A 138 -2.04 -30.24 4.28
CA GLN A 138 -1.79 -31.68 4.09
C GLN A 138 -0.63 -32.20 4.95
N GLN A 139 0.23 -31.29 5.45
CA GLN A 139 1.41 -31.65 6.25
C GLN A 139 1.35 -31.10 7.68
N ASN A 140 0.19 -30.60 8.13
CA ASN A 140 -0.01 -29.95 9.43
C ASN A 140 0.94 -28.75 9.67
N ILE A 141 1.23 -27.99 8.62
CA ILE A 141 2.03 -26.76 8.66
C ILE A 141 1.07 -25.58 8.81
N LYS A 142 1.34 -24.65 9.73
CA LYS A 142 0.49 -23.48 10.01
C LYS A 142 0.43 -22.55 8.80
N CYS A 143 -0.79 -22.03 8.53
CA CYS A 143 -1.08 -21.10 7.44
C CYS A 143 -1.31 -19.69 8.01
N LEU A 144 -0.40 -18.78 7.75
CA LEU A 144 -0.38 -17.40 8.25
C LEU A 144 -0.64 -16.44 7.09
N TYR A 145 -1.78 -15.78 7.09
CA TYR A 145 -2.27 -14.97 5.97
C TYR A 145 -2.16 -13.47 6.26
N ASP A 146 -1.58 -12.72 5.35
CA ASP A 146 -1.53 -11.26 5.41
C ASP A 146 -2.48 -10.66 4.37
N LEU A 147 -3.43 -9.84 4.83
CA LEU A 147 -4.37 -9.11 3.99
C LEU A 147 -3.97 -7.63 3.96
N PRO A 148 -3.21 -7.18 2.94
CA PRO A 148 -2.65 -5.83 2.88
C PRO A 148 -3.66 -4.75 2.46
N ILE A 149 -4.81 -5.17 1.93
CA ILE A 149 -5.91 -4.29 1.52
C ILE A 149 -7.21 -4.81 2.10
N GLY A 150 -8.24 -3.97 2.22
CA GLY A 150 -9.54 -4.40 2.71
C GLY A 150 -10.17 -5.50 1.85
N TYR A 151 -11.01 -6.33 2.47
CA TYR A 151 -11.65 -7.47 1.84
C TYR A 151 -12.57 -7.07 0.67
N TRP A 152 -12.50 -7.80 -0.41
CA TRP A 152 -13.11 -7.45 -1.69
C TRP A 152 -14.65 -7.26 -1.67
N ARG A 153 -15.39 -8.01 -0.84
CA ARG A 153 -16.87 -7.83 -0.73
C ARG A 153 -17.20 -6.49 -0.10
N ALA A 154 -16.46 -6.09 0.93
CA ALA A 154 -16.59 -4.76 1.51
C ALA A 154 -16.25 -3.67 0.49
N ALA A 155 -15.17 -3.87 -0.31
CA ALA A 155 -14.81 -2.93 -1.36
C ALA A 155 -15.94 -2.75 -2.37
N ARG A 156 -16.52 -3.85 -2.86
CA ARG A 156 -17.66 -3.79 -3.80
C ARG A 156 -18.85 -3.05 -3.19
N MET A 157 -19.22 -3.36 -1.96
CA MET A 157 -20.35 -2.71 -1.31
C MET A 157 -20.12 -1.21 -1.10
N LEU A 158 -18.98 -0.85 -0.48
CA LEU A 158 -18.68 0.54 -0.12
C LEU A 158 -18.40 1.43 -1.34
N LEU A 159 -17.86 0.87 -2.42
CA LEU A 159 -17.58 1.65 -3.64
C LEU A 159 -18.75 1.65 -4.63
N ASN A 160 -19.75 0.76 -4.47
CA ASN A 160 -20.94 0.78 -5.30
C ASN A 160 -21.76 2.07 -5.09
N GLU A 161 -21.80 2.59 -3.86
CA GLU A 161 -22.43 3.87 -3.55
C GLU A 161 -21.81 5.04 -4.33
N GLU A 162 -20.54 4.93 -4.68
CA GLU A 162 -19.81 5.96 -5.44
C GLU A 162 -20.20 6.02 -6.92
N LEU A 163 -20.71 4.91 -7.47
CA LEU A 163 -21.25 4.89 -8.84
C LEU A 163 -22.50 5.79 -8.96
N GLU A 164 -23.29 5.89 -7.89
CA GLU A 164 -24.46 6.76 -7.83
C GLU A 164 -24.07 8.20 -7.51
N ARG A 165 -23.13 8.42 -6.59
CA ARG A 165 -22.67 9.77 -6.20
C ARG A 165 -21.86 10.46 -7.30
N TRP A 166 -20.98 9.70 -7.97
CA TRP A 166 -20.02 10.20 -8.94
C TRP A 166 -20.00 9.35 -10.23
N PRO A 167 -21.12 9.25 -10.97
CA PRO A 167 -21.21 8.36 -12.14
C PRO A 167 -20.16 8.68 -13.22
N ASP A 168 -19.81 9.94 -13.42
CA ASP A 168 -18.79 10.36 -14.40
C ASP A 168 -17.37 9.86 -14.05
N TRP A 169 -17.16 9.40 -12.81
CA TRP A 169 -15.86 8.91 -12.31
C TRP A 169 -15.77 7.37 -12.28
N GLU A 170 -16.84 6.66 -12.62
CA GLU A 170 -16.89 5.19 -12.71
C GLU A 170 -15.69 4.61 -13.48
N PRO A 171 -15.24 5.18 -14.64
CA PRO A 171 -14.12 4.61 -15.39
C PRO A 171 -12.79 4.52 -14.60
N THR A 172 -12.68 5.23 -13.48
CA THR A 172 -11.51 5.18 -12.60
C THR A 172 -11.56 4.09 -11.53
N LEU A 173 -12.71 3.41 -11.35
CA LEU A 173 -12.90 2.33 -10.38
C LEU A 173 -12.52 0.98 -11.00
N THR A 174 -11.28 0.55 -10.80
CA THR A 174 -10.73 -0.68 -11.41
C THR A 174 -10.97 -1.94 -10.59
N GLY A 175 -11.34 -1.83 -9.32
CA GLY A 175 -11.53 -2.96 -8.40
C GLY A 175 -12.74 -3.86 -8.69
N PHE A 176 -13.61 -3.46 -9.64
CA PHE A 176 -14.77 -4.26 -10.09
C PHE A 176 -14.44 -5.23 -11.23
N HIS A 177 -13.20 -5.28 -11.71
CA HIS A 177 -12.81 -6.06 -12.88
C HIS A 177 -12.28 -7.46 -12.56
N ASP A 178 -12.13 -7.81 -11.29
CA ASP A 178 -11.68 -9.14 -10.87
C ASP A 178 -12.77 -10.19 -11.19
N SER A 179 -12.36 -11.30 -11.81
CA SER A 179 -13.24 -12.43 -12.14
C SER A 179 -13.76 -13.14 -10.88
N ASP A 180 -14.90 -13.83 -11.00
CA ASP A 180 -15.45 -14.62 -9.91
C ASP A 180 -14.46 -15.70 -9.43
N LEU A 181 -13.70 -16.30 -10.35
CA LEU A 181 -12.65 -17.28 -10.02
C LEU A 181 -11.55 -16.69 -9.14
N LYS A 182 -11.14 -15.46 -9.42
CA LYS A 182 -10.16 -14.75 -8.59
C LYS A 182 -10.73 -14.42 -7.21
N LEU A 183 -11.97 -13.97 -7.17
CA LEU A 183 -12.64 -13.62 -5.92
C LEU A 183 -12.89 -14.85 -5.04
N GLU A 184 -13.27 -15.99 -5.64
CA GLU A 184 -13.39 -17.28 -4.95
C GLU A 184 -12.03 -17.75 -4.39
N ARG A 185 -10.95 -17.58 -5.16
CA ARG A 185 -9.60 -17.88 -4.70
C ARG A 185 -9.24 -17.08 -3.45
N LYS A 186 -9.54 -15.76 -3.41
CA LYS A 186 -9.32 -14.92 -2.22
C LYS A 186 -10.13 -15.41 -1.02
N ASP A 187 -11.35 -15.85 -1.22
CA ASP A 187 -12.16 -16.44 -0.16
C ASP A 187 -11.56 -17.76 0.35
N ASP A 188 -11.04 -18.60 -0.55
CA ASP A 188 -10.39 -19.86 -0.19
C ASP A 188 -9.09 -19.64 0.60
N GLU A 189 -8.31 -18.61 0.25
CA GLU A 189 -7.11 -18.23 1.01
C GLU A 189 -7.45 -17.88 2.46
N LEU A 190 -8.52 -17.11 2.68
CA LEU A 190 -9.03 -16.78 4.01
C LEU A 190 -9.52 -18.02 4.78
N ARG A 191 -10.24 -18.96 4.11
CA ARG A 191 -10.70 -20.23 4.72
C ARG A 191 -9.56 -21.13 5.13
N LEU A 192 -8.46 -21.15 4.36
CA LEU A 192 -7.28 -21.98 4.63
C LEU A 192 -6.41 -21.42 5.75
N ALA A 193 -6.49 -20.13 6.03
CA ALA A 193 -5.70 -19.45 7.05
C ALA A 193 -6.01 -19.98 8.46
N GLU A 194 -5.01 -19.97 9.35
CA GLU A 194 -5.16 -20.24 10.79
C GLU A 194 -5.06 -18.96 11.61
N LYS A 195 -4.44 -17.94 11.04
CA LYS A 195 -4.35 -16.60 11.62
C LYS A 195 -4.25 -15.57 10.48
N ILE A 196 -4.98 -14.48 10.61
CA ILE A 196 -5.00 -13.40 9.62
C ILE A 196 -4.33 -12.17 10.22
N PHE A 197 -3.45 -11.54 9.47
CA PHE A 197 -2.81 -10.29 9.82
C PHE A 197 -3.30 -9.17 8.91
N VAL A 198 -3.53 -8.01 9.50
CA VAL A 198 -3.96 -6.81 8.80
C VAL A 198 -3.23 -5.59 9.36
N ALA A 199 -3.07 -4.56 8.53
CA ALA A 199 -2.33 -3.38 8.93
C ALA A 199 -3.18 -2.28 9.57
N SER A 200 -4.51 -2.34 9.48
CA SER A 200 -5.40 -1.29 10.01
C SER A 200 -6.69 -1.86 10.59
N LYS A 201 -7.29 -1.09 11.51
CA LYS A 201 -8.63 -1.37 12.03
C LYS A 201 -9.67 -1.42 10.91
N PHE A 202 -9.55 -0.51 9.92
CA PHE A 202 -10.45 -0.52 8.79
C PHE A 202 -10.37 -1.83 8.01
N THR A 203 -9.16 -2.32 7.69
CA THR A 203 -9.00 -3.64 7.02
C THR A 203 -9.61 -4.76 7.85
N ALA A 204 -9.42 -4.77 9.17
CA ALA A 204 -10.05 -5.76 10.04
C ALA A 204 -11.59 -5.69 9.98
N GLN A 205 -12.16 -4.49 10.01
CA GLN A 205 -13.61 -4.29 9.91
C GLN A 205 -14.17 -4.82 8.58
N THR A 206 -13.44 -4.69 7.48
CA THR A 206 -13.89 -5.21 6.18
C THR A 206 -14.08 -6.72 6.16
N LEU A 207 -13.40 -7.46 7.03
CA LEU A 207 -13.54 -8.91 7.15
C LEU A 207 -14.90 -9.35 7.74
N SER A 208 -15.67 -8.44 8.35
CA SER A 208 -17.05 -8.73 8.78
C SER A 208 -18.00 -9.05 7.62
N TYR A 209 -17.62 -8.70 6.38
CA TYR A 209 -18.36 -9.05 5.17
C TYR A 209 -18.03 -10.45 4.63
N PHE A 210 -17.14 -11.17 5.28
CA PHE A 210 -16.84 -12.55 4.88
C PHE A 210 -17.99 -13.48 5.23
N PRO A 211 -18.48 -14.32 4.29
CA PRO A 211 -19.58 -15.25 4.55
C PRO A 211 -19.06 -16.47 5.30
N GLY A 212 -19.12 -16.44 6.62
CA GLY A 212 -18.71 -17.55 7.47
C GLY A 212 -17.79 -17.11 8.62
N THR A 213 -17.17 -18.10 9.28
CA THR A 213 -16.27 -17.88 10.39
C THR A 213 -14.84 -17.74 9.90
N LEU A 214 -14.14 -16.72 10.37
CA LEU A 214 -12.70 -16.51 10.11
C LEU A 214 -11.88 -16.90 11.34
N PRO A 215 -10.61 -17.27 11.13
CA PRO A 215 -9.66 -17.46 12.22
C PRO A 215 -9.34 -16.12 12.90
N PRO A 216 -8.59 -16.14 14.04
CA PRO A 216 -8.21 -14.90 14.74
C PRO A 216 -7.55 -13.88 13.80
N VAL A 217 -8.03 -12.62 13.87
CA VAL A 217 -7.48 -11.49 13.13
C VAL A 217 -6.61 -10.66 14.07
N LYS A 218 -5.37 -10.41 13.65
CA LYS A 218 -4.41 -9.57 14.40
C LYS A 218 -4.11 -8.29 13.64
N ILE A 219 -4.33 -7.15 14.27
CA ILE A 219 -3.99 -5.84 13.72
C ILE A 219 -2.55 -5.49 14.14
N VAL A 220 -1.68 -5.22 13.18
CA VAL A 220 -0.31 -4.73 13.39
C VAL A 220 -0.06 -3.58 12.41
N PRO A 221 -0.22 -2.31 12.82
CA PRO A 221 -0.03 -1.17 11.93
C PRO A 221 1.40 -1.11 11.39
N TYR A 222 1.55 -0.68 10.15
CA TYR A 222 2.86 -0.53 9.52
C TYR A 222 3.74 0.51 10.21
N GLY A 223 5.03 0.45 9.93
CA GLY A 223 6.03 1.39 10.41
C GLY A 223 6.09 2.68 9.57
N PHE A 224 6.85 3.63 10.07
CA PHE A 224 7.15 4.89 9.41
C PHE A 224 8.55 4.84 8.78
N PRO A 225 8.76 5.54 7.65
CA PRO A 225 10.09 5.74 7.10
C PRO A 225 10.92 6.67 8.01
N PRO A 226 12.24 6.81 7.76
CA PRO A 226 13.08 7.73 8.50
C PRO A 226 12.51 9.14 8.52
N VAL A 227 12.46 9.73 9.72
CA VAL A 227 11.91 11.06 9.96
C VAL A 227 12.99 12.10 9.71
N ILE A 228 12.63 13.20 9.02
CA ILE A 228 13.53 14.33 8.84
C ILE A 228 13.86 14.99 10.19
N THR A 229 15.01 15.64 10.26
CA THR A 229 15.48 16.31 11.50
C THR A 229 14.63 17.53 11.84
N SER A 230 14.29 18.33 10.81
CA SER A 230 13.48 19.54 10.97
C SER A 230 12.73 19.85 9.68
N ARG A 231 11.63 20.58 9.82
CA ARG A 231 10.87 21.17 8.71
C ARG A 231 10.63 22.65 8.98
N ASP A 232 10.81 23.45 7.95
CA ASP A 232 10.42 24.85 7.96
C ASP A 232 8.92 24.99 7.59
N TYR A 233 8.15 25.67 8.42
CA TYR A 233 6.73 25.96 8.24
C TYR A 233 6.54 27.47 8.04
N SER A 234 7.30 28.05 7.12
CA SER A 234 7.39 29.50 6.95
C SER A 234 6.18 30.18 6.29
N ALA A 235 5.18 29.40 5.84
CA ALA A 235 4.10 29.95 5.06
C ALA A 235 3.06 30.72 5.91
N ASN A 236 3.03 32.03 5.78
CA ASN A 236 1.85 32.84 6.12
C ASN A 236 0.78 32.59 5.05
N ILE A 237 -0.20 31.72 5.35
CA ILE A 237 -1.31 31.47 4.44
C ILE A 237 -2.17 32.73 4.35
N SER A 238 -2.40 33.19 3.13
CA SER A 238 -3.13 34.44 2.84
C SER A 238 -3.72 34.41 1.43
N ALA A 239 -4.44 35.43 1.03
CA ALA A 239 -4.97 35.55 -0.33
C ALA A 239 -3.88 35.56 -1.42
N VAL A 240 -2.66 36.03 -1.09
CA VAL A 240 -1.51 36.07 -2.02
C VAL A 240 -0.58 34.86 -1.86
N ASN A 241 -0.74 34.08 -0.79
CA ASN A 241 -0.02 32.85 -0.53
C ASN A 241 -1.00 31.76 -0.09
N PRO A 242 -1.67 31.11 -1.04
CA PRO A 242 -2.72 30.12 -0.76
C PRO A 242 -2.19 28.86 -0.09
N LEU A 243 -3.05 28.15 0.63
CA LEU A 243 -2.76 26.87 1.26
C LEU A 243 -2.39 25.83 0.20
N LYS A 244 -1.21 25.20 0.33
CA LYS A 244 -0.69 24.22 -0.61
C LYS A 244 -1.11 22.81 -0.19
N LEU A 245 -2.00 22.21 -0.96
CA LEU A 245 -2.47 20.85 -0.76
C LEU A 245 -1.75 19.89 -1.70
N LEU A 246 -1.37 18.73 -1.19
CA LEU A 246 -0.75 17.65 -1.97
C LEU A 246 -1.62 16.40 -1.94
N PHE A 247 -1.89 15.83 -3.10
CA PHE A 247 -2.42 14.47 -3.24
C PHE A 247 -1.37 13.60 -3.91
N VAL A 248 -1.15 12.39 -3.35
CA VAL A 248 -0.22 11.39 -3.92
C VAL A 248 -0.91 10.04 -3.98
N GLY A 249 -1.03 9.46 -5.16
CA GLY A 249 -1.62 8.13 -5.35
C GLY A 249 -2.18 7.91 -6.75
N GLY A 250 -2.60 6.68 -7.05
CA GLY A 250 -3.32 6.40 -8.29
C GLY A 250 -4.61 7.21 -8.38
N LEU A 251 -4.85 7.84 -9.54
CA LEU A 251 -5.99 8.74 -9.73
C LEU A 251 -7.27 7.92 -9.95
N SER A 252 -7.90 7.52 -8.86
CA SER A 252 -9.11 6.69 -8.83
C SER A 252 -10.11 7.23 -7.82
N GLN A 253 -11.40 7.08 -8.08
CA GLN A 253 -12.47 7.43 -7.12
C GLN A 253 -12.37 6.61 -5.83
N ARG A 254 -11.78 5.43 -5.86
CA ARG A 254 -11.41 4.69 -4.64
C ARG A 254 -10.58 5.54 -3.66
N LYS A 255 -9.82 6.50 -4.17
CA LYS A 255 -9.02 7.46 -3.39
C LYS A 255 -9.78 8.75 -3.05
N GLY A 256 -11.08 8.85 -3.36
CA GLY A 256 -11.90 10.02 -3.09
C GLY A 256 -11.53 11.24 -3.92
N ILE A 257 -11.01 11.03 -5.13
CA ILE A 257 -10.44 12.11 -5.92
C ILE A 257 -11.52 13.06 -6.48
N ALA A 258 -12.75 12.58 -6.71
CA ALA A 258 -13.87 13.44 -7.11
C ALA A 258 -14.25 14.40 -5.97
N ASP A 259 -14.33 13.90 -4.73
CA ASP A 259 -14.58 14.71 -3.55
C ASP A 259 -13.48 15.76 -3.34
N LEU A 260 -12.21 15.39 -3.60
CA LEU A 260 -11.09 16.33 -3.51
C LEU A 260 -11.21 17.47 -4.51
N PHE A 261 -11.47 17.17 -5.78
CA PHE A 261 -11.61 18.20 -6.80
C PHE A 261 -12.83 19.09 -6.56
N ALA A 262 -13.96 18.52 -6.09
CA ALA A 262 -15.14 19.27 -5.73
C ALA A 262 -14.88 20.23 -4.56
N ALA A 263 -14.24 19.77 -3.49
CA ALA A 263 -13.86 20.61 -2.36
C ALA A 263 -12.92 21.75 -2.77
N VAL A 264 -11.87 21.45 -3.53
CA VAL A 264 -10.91 22.47 -4.01
C VAL A 264 -11.60 23.48 -4.95
N LYS A 265 -12.53 23.06 -5.79
CA LYS A 265 -13.34 23.96 -6.64
C LYS A 265 -14.16 24.94 -5.80
N THR A 266 -14.78 24.49 -4.72
CA THR A 266 -15.54 25.35 -3.78
C THR A 266 -14.63 26.35 -3.08
N LEU A 267 -13.42 25.93 -2.69
CA LEU A 267 -12.45 26.78 -2.00
C LEU A 267 -11.77 27.80 -2.92
N GLY A 268 -11.76 27.55 -4.24
CA GLY A 268 -11.23 28.45 -5.26
C GLY A 268 -9.76 28.80 -5.06
N HIS A 269 -9.41 30.05 -5.27
CA HIS A 269 -8.02 30.54 -5.21
C HIS A 269 -7.38 30.54 -3.82
N ARG A 270 -8.16 30.24 -2.77
CA ARG A 270 -7.63 30.13 -1.39
C ARG A 270 -6.69 28.93 -1.21
N VAL A 271 -6.73 27.95 -2.12
CA VAL A 271 -5.95 26.73 -2.09
C VAL A 271 -5.24 26.46 -3.41
N LEU A 272 -4.08 25.84 -3.36
CA LEU A 272 -3.35 25.30 -4.52
C LEU A 272 -3.22 23.81 -4.37
N LEU A 273 -3.75 23.04 -5.33
CA LEU A 273 -3.67 21.58 -5.33
C LEU A 273 -2.59 21.10 -6.31
N THR A 274 -1.63 20.33 -5.79
CA THR A 274 -0.72 19.50 -6.58
C THR A 274 -1.17 18.05 -6.49
N VAL A 275 -1.30 17.40 -7.65
CA VAL A 275 -1.74 16.00 -7.78
C VAL A 275 -0.62 15.18 -8.38
N VAL A 276 -0.17 14.15 -7.67
CA VAL A 276 0.89 13.23 -8.14
C VAL A 276 0.34 11.83 -8.29
N GLY A 277 0.36 11.29 -9.51
CA GLY A 277 -0.05 9.92 -9.77
C GLY A 277 -0.50 9.63 -11.19
N ASN A 278 -0.48 8.34 -11.51
CA ASN A 278 -0.96 7.87 -12.80
C ASN A 278 -2.49 7.80 -12.82
N LYS A 279 -3.07 8.11 -13.98
CA LYS A 279 -4.49 7.82 -14.25
C LYS A 279 -4.69 6.31 -14.20
N THR A 280 -5.75 5.88 -13.51
CA THR A 280 -6.11 4.46 -13.37
C THR A 280 -7.38 4.18 -14.17
N GLY A 281 -7.53 2.92 -14.60
CA GLY A 281 -8.72 2.50 -15.34
C GLY A 281 -8.76 2.98 -16.80
N LYS A 282 -9.97 3.18 -17.28
CA LYS A 282 -10.25 3.66 -18.64
C LYS A 282 -10.16 5.18 -18.74
N ASN A 283 -10.24 5.71 -19.95
CA ASN A 283 -10.32 7.16 -20.14
C ASN A 283 -11.55 7.73 -19.40
N CYS A 284 -11.31 8.70 -18.52
CA CYS A 284 -12.34 9.39 -17.73
C CYS A 284 -12.33 10.88 -18.08
N PRO A 285 -13.35 11.38 -18.81
CA PRO A 285 -13.43 12.80 -19.18
C PRO A 285 -13.48 13.73 -17.98
N ALA A 286 -14.23 13.38 -16.92
CA ALA A 286 -14.32 14.19 -15.69
C ALA A 286 -12.95 14.38 -15.03
N LEU A 287 -12.15 13.29 -14.89
CA LEU A 287 -10.79 13.37 -14.38
C LEU A 287 -9.90 14.24 -15.29
N ASN A 288 -10.00 14.07 -16.60
CA ASN A 288 -9.16 14.84 -17.54
C ASN A 288 -9.46 16.34 -17.45
N GLU A 289 -10.73 16.71 -17.31
CA GLU A 289 -11.14 18.11 -17.17
C GLU A 289 -10.67 18.71 -15.83
N ALA A 290 -10.87 17.97 -14.74
CA ALA A 290 -10.41 18.40 -13.41
C ALA A 290 -8.90 18.67 -13.38
N LEU A 291 -8.10 17.80 -13.98
CA LEU A 291 -6.64 17.92 -14.00
C LEU A 291 -6.12 19.15 -14.75
N LYS A 292 -6.89 19.76 -15.69
CA LYS A 292 -6.47 20.97 -16.40
C LYS A 292 -6.33 22.18 -15.46
N ASN A 293 -7.06 22.18 -14.36
CA ASN A 293 -7.12 23.30 -13.41
C ASN A 293 -6.12 23.16 -12.25
N HIS A 294 -5.30 22.09 -12.24
CA HIS A 294 -4.39 21.80 -11.13
C HIS A 294 -3.00 21.38 -11.62
N HIS A 295 -2.01 21.50 -10.75
CA HIS A 295 -0.68 21.05 -11.07
C HIS A 295 -0.61 19.51 -10.98
N TRP A 296 -0.72 18.84 -12.14
CA TRP A 296 -0.65 17.39 -12.23
C TRP A 296 0.72 16.90 -12.68
N ILE A 297 1.27 15.96 -11.92
CA ILE A 297 2.53 15.27 -12.20
C ILE A 297 2.23 13.77 -12.28
N GLN A 298 2.42 13.19 -13.45
CA GLN A 298 2.07 11.79 -13.70
C GLN A 298 2.86 10.82 -12.82
N SER A 299 4.15 11.04 -12.63
CA SER A 299 5.04 10.17 -11.85
C SER A 299 6.29 10.93 -11.42
N LEU A 300 6.76 10.63 -10.22
CA LEU A 300 8.04 11.12 -9.68
C LEU A 300 8.81 9.97 -9.04
N PRO A 301 10.15 10.05 -9.01
CA PRO A 301 10.95 9.23 -8.10
C PRO A 301 10.52 9.46 -6.64
N HIS A 302 10.69 8.46 -5.78
CA HIS A 302 10.26 8.54 -4.37
C HIS A 302 10.82 9.76 -3.64
N GLU A 303 12.11 10.09 -3.83
CA GLU A 303 12.74 11.30 -3.29
C GLU A 303 12.05 12.60 -3.74
N GLY A 304 11.57 12.65 -4.98
CA GLY A 304 10.79 13.77 -5.50
C GLY A 304 9.44 13.91 -4.80
N ILE A 305 8.79 12.78 -4.46
CA ILE A 305 7.55 12.77 -3.69
C ILE A 305 7.80 13.27 -2.26
N LEU A 306 8.85 12.79 -1.60
CA LEU A 306 9.22 13.26 -0.26
C LEU A 306 9.55 14.75 -0.25
N LYS A 307 10.21 15.26 -1.32
CA LYS A 307 10.46 16.68 -1.48
C LYS A 307 9.16 17.48 -1.56
N LEU A 308 8.20 17.04 -2.38
CA LEU A 308 6.89 17.71 -2.47
C LEU A 308 6.15 17.71 -1.12
N MET A 309 6.23 16.61 -0.35
CA MET A 309 5.65 16.57 1.00
C MET A 309 6.25 17.65 1.93
N ARG A 310 7.53 17.97 1.77
CA ARG A 310 8.17 19.08 2.52
C ARG A 310 7.78 20.47 2.02
N GLU A 311 7.42 20.61 0.75
CA GLU A 311 7.11 21.89 0.09
C GLU A 311 5.61 22.24 0.14
N HIS A 312 4.72 21.29 0.53
CA HIS A 312 3.29 21.50 0.64
C HIS A 312 2.86 21.52 2.11
N ASP A 313 1.82 22.26 2.42
CA ASP A 313 1.37 22.46 3.80
C ASP A 313 0.70 21.22 4.39
N VAL A 314 -0.10 20.51 3.59
CA VAL A 314 -0.92 19.38 4.02
C VAL A 314 -1.00 18.32 2.92
N LEU A 315 -0.86 17.03 3.29
CA LEU A 315 -1.26 15.93 2.43
C LEU A 315 -2.76 15.68 2.59
N VAL A 316 -3.49 15.55 1.48
CA VAL A 316 -4.93 15.22 1.49
C VAL A 316 -5.12 13.86 0.83
N LEU A 317 -5.60 12.88 1.62
CA LEU A 317 -5.88 11.52 1.16
C LEU A 317 -7.30 11.11 1.57
N PRO A 318 -8.35 11.56 0.86
CA PRO A 318 -9.74 11.32 1.23
C PRO A 318 -10.24 9.95 0.74
N SER A 319 -9.41 8.90 0.93
CA SER A 319 -9.67 7.56 0.40
C SER A 319 -10.96 6.96 0.94
N LEU A 320 -11.72 6.34 0.04
CA LEU A 320 -12.97 5.64 0.33
C LEU A 320 -12.74 4.17 0.71
N PHE A 321 -11.59 3.64 0.29
CA PHE A 321 -11.20 2.27 0.59
C PHE A 321 -9.69 2.11 0.46
N GLU A 322 -9.01 1.90 1.58
CA GLU A 322 -7.56 1.78 1.63
C GLU A 322 -7.13 0.72 2.66
N GLY A 323 -6.17 -0.13 2.35
CA GLY A 323 -5.65 -1.09 3.31
C GLY A 323 -4.91 -0.42 4.47
N PHE A 324 -4.04 0.53 4.14
CA PHE A 324 -3.29 1.31 5.11
C PHE A 324 -3.12 2.77 4.66
N GLY A 325 -2.55 2.97 3.45
CA GLY A 325 -2.18 4.29 2.95
C GLY A 325 -0.78 4.70 3.39
N LEU A 326 0.25 3.98 2.91
CA LEU A 326 1.66 4.26 3.25
C LEU A 326 2.07 5.72 3.05
N VAL A 327 1.45 6.41 2.10
CA VAL A 327 1.67 7.85 1.86
C VAL A 327 1.36 8.71 3.08
N ILE A 328 0.47 8.27 3.98
CA ILE A 328 0.17 8.95 5.25
C ILE A 328 1.43 8.94 6.13
N THR A 329 2.04 7.76 6.32
CA THR A 329 3.25 7.63 7.13
C THR A 329 4.45 8.36 6.52
N GLU A 330 4.54 8.38 5.18
CA GLU A 330 5.55 9.13 4.46
C GLU A 330 5.41 10.63 4.70
N ALA A 331 4.19 11.18 4.56
CA ALA A 331 3.93 12.60 4.79
C ALA A 331 4.21 13.01 6.24
N MET A 332 3.71 12.23 7.21
CA MET A 332 3.95 12.47 8.64
C MET A 332 5.45 12.48 8.97
N ALA A 333 6.22 11.55 8.40
CA ALA A 333 7.68 11.50 8.57
C ALA A 333 8.40 12.70 7.96
N GLN A 334 7.82 13.34 6.93
CA GLN A 334 8.31 14.59 6.33
C GLN A 334 7.70 15.84 7.02
N GLY A 335 7.01 15.69 8.14
CA GLY A 335 6.37 16.77 8.87
C GLY A 335 5.17 17.40 8.14
N ALA A 336 4.64 16.79 7.09
CA ALA A 336 3.39 17.19 6.48
C ALA A 336 2.22 16.52 7.24
N PRO A 337 1.40 17.27 7.96
CA PRO A 337 0.20 16.71 8.55
C PRO A 337 -0.77 16.28 7.46
N VAL A 338 -1.68 15.36 7.80
CA VAL A 338 -2.52 14.68 6.82
C VAL A 338 -3.99 14.91 7.14
N ILE A 339 -4.79 15.21 6.12
CA ILE A 339 -6.25 15.05 6.15
C ILE A 339 -6.55 13.70 5.50
N THR A 340 -7.17 12.78 6.23
CA THR A 340 -7.55 11.47 5.70
C THR A 340 -8.86 10.97 6.33
N THR A 341 -9.35 9.83 5.87
CA THR A 341 -10.66 9.31 6.28
C THR A 341 -10.55 8.19 7.30
N ASN A 342 -11.70 7.85 7.89
CA ASN A 342 -11.88 6.67 8.73
C ASN A 342 -11.75 5.33 7.97
N ARG A 343 -11.67 5.34 6.64
CA ARG A 343 -11.49 4.15 5.78
C ARG A 343 -10.03 3.97 5.30
N THR A 344 -9.08 4.39 6.14
CA THR A 344 -7.63 4.26 5.97
C THR A 344 -6.99 3.81 7.29
N ALA A 345 -5.66 3.83 7.39
CA ALA A 345 -4.97 3.70 8.68
C ALA A 345 -5.07 4.98 9.56
N GLY A 346 -5.75 6.02 9.08
CA GLY A 346 -5.92 7.26 9.84
C GLY A 346 -6.28 7.02 11.31
N PRO A 347 -7.37 6.28 11.62
CA PRO A 347 -7.77 6.00 13.01
C PRO A 347 -6.77 5.18 13.84
N ASP A 348 -5.75 4.61 13.23
CA ASP A 348 -4.71 3.84 13.93
C ASP A 348 -3.49 4.68 14.29
N ILE A 349 -3.23 5.78 13.55
CA ILE A 349 -1.98 6.55 13.65
C ILE A 349 -2.19 8.06 13.79
N ILE A 350 -3.40 8.56 13.55
CA ILE A 350 -3.76 9.97 13.68
C ILE A 350 -4.65 10.16 14.90
N THR A 351 -4.26 11.08 15.78
CA THR A 351 -5.12 11.71 16.79
C THR A 351 -5.68 12.99 16.16
N ASP A 352 -7.00 13.02 15.97
CA ASP A 352 -7.67 14.12 15.27
C ASP A 352 -7.32 15.48 15.86
N LYS A 353 -6.98 16.44 14.98
CA LYS A 353 -6.55 17.82 15.29
C LYS A 353 -5.22 17.95 16.05
N GLU A 354 -4.57 16.84 16.43
CA GLU A 354 -3.27 16.89 17.10
C GLU A 354 -2.10 16.68 16.11
N ASN A 355 -2.12 15.59 15.34
CA ASN A 355 -1.07 15.24 14.39
C ASN A 355 -1.57 15.05 12.94
N GLY A 356 -2.84 15.41 12.69
CA GLY A 356 -3.56 15.33 11.42
C GLY A 356 -5.06 15.51 11.65
N TRP A 357 -5.85 15.30 10.59
CA TRP A 357 -7.31 15.45 10.65
C TRP A 357 -7.99 14.21 10.09
N LEU A 358 -9.00 13.73 10.82
CA LEU A 358 -9.84 12.61 10.41
C LEU A 358 -11.20 13.13 9.96
N ILE A 359 -11.60 12.75 8.76
CA ILE A 359 -12.90 13.07 8.19
C ILE A 359 -13.68 11.80 7.85
N GLU A 360 -14.98 11.95 7.68
CA GLU A 360 -15.83 10.89 7.16
C GLU A 360 -15.51 10.61 5.68
N ALA A 361 -15.41 9.33 5.32
CA ALA A 361 -15.17 8.93 3.94
C ALA A 361 -16.42 9.22 3.08
N GLY A 362 -16.20 9.73 1.88
CA GLY A 362 -17.29 10.06 0.95
C GLY A 362 -18.02 11.37 1.28
N SER A 363 -17.45 12.25 2.09
CA SER A 363 -18.03 13.56 2.38
C SER A 363 -17.18 14.70 1.83
N THR A 364 -17.62 15.28 0.71
CA THR A 364 -17.04 16.51 0.15
C THR A 364 -17.16 17.67 1.15
N GLU A 365 -18.28 17.74 1.88
CA GLU A 365 -18.55 18.76 2.89
C GLU A 365 -17.51 18.69 4.02
N LYS A 366 -17.32 17.52 4.64
CA LYS A 366 -16.35 17.34 5.73
C LYS A 366 -14.92 17.59 5.29
N LEU A 367 -14.59 17.25 4.04
CA LEU A 367 -13.29 17.59 3.46
C LEU A 367 -13.13 19.12 3.31
N THR A 368 -14.16 19.80 2.81
CA THR A 368 -14.16 21.25 2.67
C THR A 368 -14.03 21.94 4.02
N GLU A 369 -14.82 21.54 5.02
CA GLU A 369 -14.75 22.04 6.40
C GLU A 369 -13.35 21.89 7.02
N ALA A 370 -12.72 20.72 6.83
CA ALA A 370 -11.38 20.47 7.36
C ALA A 370 -10.33 21.41 6.71
N ILE A 371 -10.44 21.66 5.41
CA ILE A 371 -9.53 22.59 4.73
C ILE A 371 -9.83 24.04 5.13
N GLU A 372 -11.09 24.44 5.28
CA GLU A 372 -11.48 25.78 5.77
C GLU A 372 -10.99 26.04 7.17
N TYR A 373 -11.04 25.03 8.05
CA TYR A 373 -10.44 25.15 9.39
C TYR A 373 -8.96 25.52 9.32
N LEU A 374 -8.20 24.92 8.39
CA LEU A 374 -6.77 25.22 8.21
C LEU A 374 -6.52 26.62 7.63
N LEU A 375 -7.43 27.12 6.80
CA LEU A 375 -7.37 28.49 6.30
C LEU A 375 -7.65 29.51 7.39
N LEU A 376 -8.54 29.18 8.33
CA LEU A 376 -8.86 30.04 9.48
C LEU A 376 -7.79 29.97 10.60
N TYR A 377 -7.19 28.81 10.80
CA TYR A 377 -6.21 28.56 11.87
C TYR A 377 -4.89 27.98 11.33
N PRO A 378 -4.16 28.69 10.47
CA PRO A 378 -2.97 28.15 9.78
C PRO A 378 -1.84 27.73 10.74
N GLY A 379 -1.76 28.29 11.92
CA GLY A 379 -0.78 27.90 12.95
C GLY A 379 -0.88 26.45 13.40
N THR A 380 -2.07 25.84 13.25
CA THR A 380 -2.31 24.42 13.61
C THR A 380 -1.54 23.45 12.72
N ILE A 381 -1.25 23.83 11.47
CA ILE A 381 -0.47 23.03 10.51
C ILE A 381 0.93 22.75 11.05
N LYS A 382 1.61 23.78 11.56
CA LYS A 382 2.94 23.66 12.16
C LYS A 382 2.92 22.76 13.41
N ILE A 383 1.91 22.92 14.26
CA ILE A 383 1.77 22.12 15.48
C ILE A 383 1.54 20.66 15.08
N ALA A 384 0.55 20.39 14.25
CA ALA A 384 0.22 19.05 13.79
C ALA A 384 1.37 18.36 13.04
N GLY A 385 2.09 19.11 12.20
CA GLY A 385 3.25 18.55 11.48
C GLY A 385 4.39 18.14 12.41
N ARG A 386 4.65 18.89 13.48
CA ARG A 386 5.61 18.50 14.52
C ARG A 386 5.18 17.26 15.28
N GLN A 387 3.91 17.20 15.68
CA GLN A 387 3.34 16.02 16.35
C GLN A 387 3.32 14.80 15.43
N ALA A 388 3.09 14.98 14.14
CA ALA A 388 3.19 13.91 13.13
C ALA A 388 4.60 13.30 13.10
N MET A 389 5.65 14.14 13.11
CA MET A 389 7.04 13.65 13.18
C MET A 389 7.32 12.91 14.49
N GLU A 390 6.82 13.41 15.64
CA GLU A 390 6.98 12.71 16.93
C GLU A 390 6.29 11.34 16.93
N THR A 391 5.09 11.24 16.34
CA THR A 391 4.40 9.96 16.15
C THR A 391 5.22 9.02 15.28
N ALA A 392 5.78 9.53 14.17
CA ALA A 392 6.59 8.75 13.25
C ALA A 392 7.88 8.22 13.90
N ARG A 393 8.56 9.02 14.73
CA ARG A 393 9.78 8.60 15.45
C ARG A 393 9.55 7.43 16.40
N LYS A 394 8.36 7.31 16.98
CA LYS A 394 8.01 6.25 17.93
C LYS A 394 7.80 4.89 17.27
N ARG A 395 7.56 4.84 15.95
CA ARG A 395 7.20 3.61 15.24
C ARG A 395 7.97 3.42 13.93
N PRO A 396 9.31 3.32 13.93
CA PRO A 396 10.06 2.98 12.72
C PRO A 396 9.73 1.56 12.25
N TRP A 397 10.16 1.20 11.03
CA TRP A 397 9.94 -0.12 10.45
C TRP A 397 10.45 -1.28 11.30
N GLU A 398 11.49 -1.08 12.08
CA GLU A 398 12.04 -2.07 13.01
C GLU A 398 11.07 -2.42 14.13
N VAL A 399 10.29 -1.46 14.61
CA VAL A 399 9.24 -1.68 15.62
C VAL A 399 8.14 -2.54 15.02
N TYR A 400 7.65 -2.20 13.81
CA TYR A 400 6.68 -3.03 13.11
C TYR A 400 7.17 -4.46 12.90
N GLY A 401 8.41 -4.65 12.43
CA GLY A 401 8.97 -5.97 12.18
C GLY A 401 9.01 -6.83 13.44
N LYS A 402 9.40 -6.26 14.59
CA LYS A 402 9.41 -6.95 15.88
C LYS A 402 8.01 -7.28 16.39
N GLU A 403 7.07 -6.33 16.33
CA GLU A 403 5.69 -6.55 16.75
C GLU A 403 4.99 -7.61 15.89
N MET A 404 5.23 -7.57 14.58
CA MET A 404 4.67 -8.55 13.65
C MET A 404 5.23 -9.94 13.93
N LEU A 405 6.55 -10.07 14.12
CA LEU A 405 7.15 -11.33 14.51
C LEU A 405 6.60 -11.84 15.86
N ALA A 406 6.48 -10.97 16.85
CA ALA A 406 5.87 -11.33 18.14
C ALA A 406 4.41 -11.79 17.96
N ALA A 407 3.64 -11.13 17.08
CA ALA A 407 2.26 -11.52 16.78
C ALA A 407 2.16 -12.88 16.05
N ILE A 408 3.20 -13.28 15.33
CA ILE A 408 3.28 -14.57 14.65
C ILE A 408 3.61 -15.70 15.63
N ILE A 409 4.58 -15.49 16.54
CA ILE A 409 5.08 -16.54 17.43
C ILE A 409 4.24 -16.71 18.70
N ASN A 410 3.58 -15.66 19.17
CA ASN A 410 2.67 -15.73 20.33
C ASN A 410 1.29 -16.20 19.85
N ASN A 411 0.80 -17.26 20.48
CA ASN A 411 -0.53 -17.84 20.16
C ASN A 411 -1.68 -16.89 20.45
#